data_9041d0632a03f3bd2893f6423f130662
#
_entry.id   9041d0632a03f3bd2893f6423f130662
#
_cell.length_a   1.000
_cell.length_b   1.000
_cell.length_c   1.000
_cell.angle_alpha   90.00
_cell.angle_beta   90.00
_cell.angle_gamma   90.00
#
_symmetry.space_group_name_H-M   'P 1'
#
loop_
_entity.id
_entity.type
_entity.pdbx_description
1 polymer ?
#
loop_
_entity_poly.entity_id
_entity_poly.type
_entity_poly.pdbx_seq_one_letter_code
_entity_poly.pdbx_strand_id
1 'polypeptide(L)'
;MPTETFFNLPREKRARLIGAIRSELSRVSFNEVSINRIVRAAGIPRGSYYQYFIDRDDLYDFLLTEYRARMQESAVRTLREQNGDVFSTVLSGFHESVAFASDEANLLIMRHLFDYRS
;
A
#
# COMPACT_ATOMS: atom_id res chain seq x y z
N MET A 1 -5.66 5.64 -10.59
CA MET A 1 -6.61 4.76 -9.86
C MET A 1 -6.77 3.45 -10.61
N PRO A 2 -6.84 2.31 -9.93
CA PRO A 2 -7.12 1.04 -10.59
C PRO A 2 -8.53 1.03 -11.18
N THR A 3 -8.76 0.10 -12.10
CA THR A 3 -10.05 -0.04 -12.77
C THR A 3 -11.10 -0.65 -11.86
N GLU A 4 -12.38 -0.55 -12.25
CA GLU A 4 -13.47 -1.22 -11.53
C GLU A 4 -13.26 -2.73 -11.46
N THR A 5 -12.65 -3.33 -12.49
CA THR A 5 -12.34 -4.75 -12.52
C THR A 5 -11.49 -5.16 -11.31
N PHE A 6 -10.52 -4.33 -10.93
CA PHE A 6 -9.72 -4.57 -9.73
C PHE A 6 -10.58 -4.57 -8.45
N PHE A 7 -11.43 -3.58 -8.29
CA PHE A 7 -12.27 -3.46 -7.10
C PHE A 7 -13.32 -4.56 -7.00
N ASN A 8 -13.70 -5.15 -8.13
CA ASN A 8 -14.65 -6.27 -8.18
C ASN A 8 -14.01 -7.63 -7.99
N LEU A 9 -12.68 -7.71 -7.85
CA LEU A 9 -12.00 -8.95 -7.57
C LEU A 9 -12.45 -9.56 -6.23
N PRO A 10 -12.55 -10.91 -6.15
CA PRO A 10 -12.71 -11.56 -4.87
C PRO A 10 -11.62 -11.12 -3.88
N ARG A 11 -12.00 -10.99 -2.62
CA ARG A 11 -11.12 -10.46 -1.57
C ARG A 11 -9.78 -11.20 -1.50
N GLU A 12 -9.80 -12.53 -1.62
CA GLU A 12 -8.58 -13.34 -1.57
C GLU A 12 -7.65 -13.06 -2.74
N LYS A 13 -8.19 -12.94 -3.95
CA LYS A 13 -7.39 -12.64 -5.14
C LYS A 13 -6.77 -11.26 -5.06
N ARG A 14 -7.56 -10.28 -4.60
CA ARG A 14 -7.08 -8.92 -4.40
C ARG A 14 -5.98 -8.87 -3.36
N ALA A 15 -6.14 -9.58 -2.25
CA ALA A 15 -5.14 -9.64 -1.19
C ALA A 15 -3.83 -10.27 -1.69
N ARG A 16 -3.90 -11.33 -2.50
CA ARG A 16 -2.70 -11.95 -3.08
C ARG A 16 -1.97 -11.01 -4.03
N LEU A 17 -2.71 -10.27 -4.84
CA LEU A 17 -2.11 -9.30 -5.76
C LEU A 17 -1.43 -8.18 -4.99
N ILE A 18 -2.09 -7.61 -3.99
CA ILE A 18 -1.53 -6.55 -3.15
C ILE A 18 -0.28 -7.07 -2.42
N GLY A 19 -0.34 -8.28 -1.88
CA GLY A 19 0.80 -8.91 -1.23
C GLY A 19 2.00 -9.09 -2.16
N ALA A 20 1.75 -9.50 -3.41
CA ALA A 20 2.79 -9.65 -4.42
C ALA A 20 3.43 -8.29 -4.78
N ILE A 21 2.61 -7.23 -4.89
CA ILE A 21 3.09 -5.87 -5.16
C ILE A 21 3.96 -5.38 -3.99
N ARG A 22 3.51 -5.57 -2.76
CA ARG A 22 4.26 -5.17 -1.57
C ARG A 22 5.60 -5.92 -1.47
N SER A 23 5.59 -7.22 -1.78
CA SER A 23 6.81 -8.03 -1.78
C SER A 23 7.82 -7.51 -2.80
N GLU A 24 7.36 -7.15 -4.00
CA GLU A 24 8.25 -6.60 -5.02
C GLU A 24 8.80 -5.23 -4.58
N LEU A 25 7.97 -4.37 -4.00
CA LEU A 25 8.40 -3.06 -3.52
C LEU A 25 9.36 -3.12 -2.32
N SER A 26 9.34 -4.20 -1.54
CA SER A 26 10.33 -4.38 -0.48
C SER A 26 11.72 -4.70 -1.04
N ARG A 27 11.77 -5.17 -2.31
CA ARG A 27 13.01 -5.63 -2.95
C ARG A 27 13.68 -4.57 -3.83
N VAL A 28 12.87 -3.79 -4.58
CA VAL A 28 13.39 -2.82 -5.57
C VAL A 28 12.63 -1.51 -5.50
N SER A 29 13.23 -0.43 -6.04
CA SER A 29 12.54 0.84 -6.17
C SER A 29 11.34 0.71 -7.12
N PHE A 30 10.39 1.65 -7.02
CA PHE A 30 9.18 1.61 -7.82
C PHE A 30 9.47 1.62 -9.33
N ASN A 31 10.52 2.33 -9.76
CA ASN A 31 10.91 2.38 -11.16
C ASN A 31 11.42 1.04 -11.70
N GLU A 32 11.90 0.17 -10.82
CA GLU A 32 12.48 -1.12 -11.18
C GLU A 32 11.53 -2.29 -10.94
N VAL A 33 10.28 -2.01 -10.55
CA VAL A 33 9.27 -3.05 -10.29
C VAL A 33 9.05 -3.90 -11.53
N SER A 34 9.10 -5.22 -11.36
CA SER A 34 8.85 -6.20 -12.42
C SER A 34 7.42 -6.69 -12.37
N ILE A 35 6.65 -6.37 -13.42
CA ILE A 35 5.28 -6.88 -13.57
C ILE A 35 5.27 -8.41 -13.64
N ASN A 36 6.27 -9.00 -14.31
CA ASN A 36 6.36 -10.48 -14.42
C ASN A 36 6.52 -11.13 -13.05
N ARG A 37 7.31 -10.55 -12.15
CA ARG A 37 7.46 -11.08 -10.80
C ARG A 37 6.19 -10.94 -9.99
N ILE A 38 5.52 -9.81 -10.12
CA ILE A 38 4.24 -9.56 -9.43
C ILE A 38 3.19 -10.57 -9.85
N VAL A 39 2.97 -10.75 -11.16
CA VAL A 39 1.92 -11.65 -11.64
C VAL A 39 2.23 -13.12 -11.33
N ARG A 40 3.51 -13.49 -11.36
CA ARG A 40 3.94 -14.84 -10.99
C ARG A 40 3.67 -15.10 -9.50
N ALA A 41 4.04 -14.16 -8.63
CA ALA A 41 3.81 -14.30 -7.20
C ALA A 41 2.32 -14.30 -6.85
N ALA A 42 1.51 -13.51 -7.57
CA ALA A 42 0.08 -13.44 -7.36
C ALA A 42 -0.68 -14.62 -7.98
N GLY A 43 -0.05 -15.37 -8.89
CA GLY A 43 -0.68 -16.49 -9.58
C GLY A 43 -1.71 -16.07 -10.60
N ILE A 44 -1.50 -14.92 -11.27
CA ILE A 44 -2.40 -14.41 -12.31
C ILE A 44 -1.68 -14.29 -13.66
N PRO A 45 -2.42 -14.33 -14.79
CA PRO A 45 -1.84 -14.04 -16.09
C PRO A 45 -1.41 -12.57 -16.19
N ARG A 46 -0.37 -12.29 -16.96
CA ARG A 46 0.12 -10.92 -17.16
C ARG A 46 -0.96 -9.99 -17.73
N GLY A 47 -1.77 -10.49 -18.67
CA GLY A 47 -2.86 -9.72 -19.25
C GLY A 47 -3.89 -9.27 -18.23
N SER A 48 -4.12 -10.07 -17.18
CA SER A 48 -5.03 -9.71 -16.11
C SER A 48 -4.53 -8.50 -15.31
N TYR A 49 -3.23 -8.40 -15.09
CA TYR A 49 -2.65 -7.23 -14.42
C TYR A 49 -3.01 -5.93 -15.14
N TYR A 50 -2.89 -5.91 -16.47
CA TYR A 50 -3.19 -4.72 -17.27
C TYR A 50 -4.68 -4.39 -17.34
N GLN A 51 -5.55 -5.32 -16.97
CA GLN A 51 -6.98 -5.04 -16.76
C GLN A 51 -7.24 -4.28 -15.45
N TYR A 52 -6.31 -4.36 -14.50
CA TYR A 52 -6.43 -3.71 -13.19
C TYR A 52 -5.71 -2.37 -13.13
N PHE A 53 -4.52 -2.29 -13.69
CA PHE A 53 -3.66 -1.11 -13.67
C PHE A 53 -3.22 -0.79 -15.10
N ILE A 54 -3.63 0.37 -15.60
CA ILE A 54 -3.33 0.77 -16.98
C ILE A 54 -1.84 1.10 -17.13
N ASP A 55 -1.27 1.83 -16.15
CA ASP A 55 0.13 2.22 -16.16
C ASP A 55 0.71 2.22 -14.73
N ARG A 56 1.98 2.61 -14.62
CA ARG A 56 2.66 2.66 -13.32
C ARG A 56 2.08 3.71 -12.40
N ASP A 57 1.61 4.83 -12.95
CA ASP A 57 1.00 5.89 -12.14
C ASP A 57 -0.30 5.42 -11.49
N ASP A 58 -1.09 4.59 -12.16
CA ASP A 58 -2.27 3.97 -11.55
C ASP A 58 -1.90 3.17 -10.31
N LEU A 59 -0.86 2.35 -10.40
CA LEU A 59 -0.39 1.56 -9.27
C LEU A 59 0.13 2.45 -8.15
N TYR A 60 0.91 3.46 -8.50
CA TYR A 60 1.47 4.40 -7.52
C TYR A 60 0.36 5.14 -6.77
N ASP A 61 -0.61 5.67 -7.48
CA ASP A 61 -1.73 6.40 -6.89
C ASP A 61 -2.57 5.50 -5.98
N PHE A 62 -2.77 4.24 -6.38
CA PHE A 62 -3.49 3.27 -5.56
C PHE A 62 -2.76 3.02 -4.23
N LEU A 63 -1.45 2.80 -4.29
CA LEU A 63 -0.65 2.53 -3.08
C LEU A 63 -0.64 3.72 -2.12
N LEU A 64 -0.53 4.93 -2.65
CA LEU A 64 -0.61 6.15 -1.83
C LEU A 64 -2.00 6.32 -1.20
N THR A 65 -3.05 6.05 -1.96
CA THR A 65 -4.43 6.15 -1.46
C THR A 65 -4.67 5.15 -0.34
N GLU A 66 -4.21 3.90 -0.51
CA GLU A 66 -4.30 2.86 0.52
C GLU A 66 -3.57 3.29 1.80
N TYR A 67 -2.37 3.83 1.66
CA TYR A 67 -1.59 4.31 2.79
C TYR A 67 -2.31 5.42 3.54
N ARG A 68 -2.84 6.42 2.81
CA ARG A 68 -3.60 7.53 3.41
C ARG A 68 -4.85 7.05 4.11
N ALA A 69 -5.57 6.10 3.52
CA ALA A 69 -6.79 5.55 4.12
C ALA A 69 -6.48 4.87 5.46
N ARG A 70 -5.39 4.09 5.53
CA ARG A 70 -4.96 3.46 6.78
C ARG A 70 -4.60 4.48 7.85
N MET A 71 -3.91 5.55 7.45
CA MET A 71 -3.56 6.63 8.37
C MET A 71 -4.80 7.32 8.93
N GLN A 72 -5.79 7.61 8.08
CA GLN A 72 -7.04 8.23 8.51
C GLN A 72 -7.84 7.33 9.44
N GLU A 73 -7.98 6.05 9.10
CA GLU A 73 -8.69 5.09 9.96
C GLU A 73 -8.03 4.99 11.33
N SER A 74 -6.71 4.90 11.35
CA SER A 74 -5.95 4.83 12.60
C SER A 74 -6.16 6.09 13.45
N ALA A 75 -6.12 7.28 12.84
CA ALA A 75 -6.32 8.54 13.54
C ALA A 75 -7.74 8.65 14.12
N VAL A 76 -8.76 8.31 13.33
CA VAL A 76 -10.16 8.36 13.78
C VAL A 76 -10.40 7.38 14.92
N ARG A 77 -9.91 6.14 14.78
CA ARG A 77 -10.04 5.12 15.81
C ARG A 77 -9.38 5.56 17.11
N THR A 78 -8.16 6.08 17.03
CA THR A 78 -7.41 6.54 18.20
C THR A 78 -8.13 7.71 18.87
N LEU A 79 -8.69 8.66 18.10
CA LEU A 79 -9.46 9.77 18.64
C LEU A 79 -10.67 9.29 19.44
N ARG A 80 -11.37 8.27 18.92
CA ARG A 80 -12.51 7.67 19.63
C ARG A 80 -12.06 6.97 20.91
N GLU A 81 -10.97 6.20 20.85
CA GLU A 81 -10.41 5.49 22.00
C GLU A 81 -9.97 6.44 23.10
N GLN A 82 -9.50 7.64 22.73
CA GLN A 82 -9.06 8.68 23.67
C GLN A 82 -10.18 9.66 24.04
N ASN A 83 -11.43 9.34 23.74
CA ASN A 83 -12.60 10.17 24.06
C ASN A 83 -12.50 11.60 23.55
N GLY A 84 -11.92 11.80 22.37
CA GLY A 84 -11.77 13.13 21.76
C GLY A 84 -10.57 13.92 22.24
N ASP A 85 -9.68 13.33 23.04
CA ASP A 85 -8.45 13.97 23.48
C ASP A 85 -7.45 14.07 22.33
N VAL A 86 -7.28 15.29 21.79
CA VAL A 86 -6.42 15.54 20.63
C VAL A 86 -4.95 15.28 20.96
N PHE A 87 -4.49 15.65 22.14
CA PHE A 87 -3.10 15.44 22.54
C PHE A 87 -2.75 13.97 22.61
N SER A 88 -3.57 13.18 23.29
CA SER A 88 -3.37 11.72 23.38
C SER A 88 -3.46 11.06 22.03
N THR A 89 -4.34 11.53 21.13
CA THR A 89 -4.48 11.04 19.76
C THR A 89 -3.21 11.28 18.96
N VAL A 90 -2.64 12.47 19.03
CA VAL A 90 -1.39 12.81 18.34
C VAL A 90 -0.24 11.96 18.86
N LEU A 91 -0.14 11.80 20.17
CA LEU A 91 0.91 11.00 20.79
C LEU A 91 0.82 9.53 20.36
N SER A 92 -0.39 8.96 20.38
CA SER A 92 -0.62 7.58 19.91
C SER A 92 -0.30 7.42 18.43
N GLY A 93 -0.68 8.40 17.60
CA GLY A 93 -0.34 8.39 16.18
C GLY A 93 1.16 8.44 15.94
N PHE A 94 1.89 9.20 16.73
CA PHE A 94 3.34 9.22 16.68
C PHE A 94 3.94 7.85 17.02
N HIS A 95 3.47 7.21 18.10
CA HIS A 95 3.92 5.88 18.50
C HIS A 95 3.64 4.84 17.41
N GLU A 96 2.46 4.86 16.80
CA GLU A 96 2.10 3.97 15.70
C GLU A 96 3.00 4.18 14.49
N SER A 97 3.31 5.44 14.16
CA SER A 97 4.19 5.79 13.04
C SER A 97 5.61 5.26 13.28
N VAL A 98 6.11 5.39 14.50
CA VAL A 98 7.44 4.86 14.87
C VAL A 98 7.44 3.34 14.75
N ALA A 99 6.41 2.67 15.27
CA ALA A 99 6.29 1.22 15.19
C ALA A 99 6.22 0.74 13.73
N PHE A 100 5.44 1.43 12.88
CA PHE A 100 5.34 1.12 11.46
C PHE A 100 6.69 1.27 10.76
N ALA A 101 7.41 2.37 11.01
CA ALA A 101 8.70 2.65 10.40
C ALA A 101 9.82 1.73 10.94
N SER A 102 9.61 1.13 12.11
CA SER A 102 10.56 0.18 12.69
C SER A 102 10.51 -1.19 12.01
N ASP A 103 9.45 -1.50 11.29
CA ASP A 103 9.37 -2.70 10.47
C ASP A 103 10.21 -2.45 9.20
N GLU A 104 11.23 -3.27 8.99
CA GLU A 104 12.17 -3.11 7.88
C GLU A 104 11.47 -3.16 6.51
N ALA A 105 10.52 -4.07 6.33
CA ALA A 105 9.78 -4.21 5.08
C ALA A 105 8.95 -2.95 4.79
N ASN A 106 8.26 -2.39 5.80
CA ASN A 106 7.50 -1.16 5.65
C ASN A 106 8.40 0.03 5.29
N LEU A 107 9.54 0.13 5.95
CA LEU A 107 10.50 1.20 5.69
C LEU A 107 11.02 1.14 4.24
N LEU A 108 11.36 -0.06 3.77
CA LEU A 108 11.83 -0.26 2.40
C LEU A 108 10.75 0.09 1.38
N ILE A 109 9.51 -0.33 1.62
CA ILE A 109 8.38 0.00 0.73
C ILE A 109 8.16 1.50 0.67
N MET A 110 8.14 2.19 1.81
CA MET A 110 7.99 3.64 1.87
C MET A 110 9.11 4.35 1.11
N ARG A 111 10.35 3.95 1.35
CA ARG A 111 11.51 4.52 0.67
C ARG A 111 11.41 4.35 -0.84
N HIS A 112 11.09 3.16 -1.31
CA HIS A 112 10.99 2.85 -2.72
C HIS A 112 9.84 3.58 -3.40
N LEU A 113 8.73 3.82 -2.69
CA LEU A 113 7.61 4.60 -3.20
C LEU A 113 7.96 6.08 -3.32
N PHE A 114 8.57 6.66 -2.29
CA PHE A 114 8.90 8.08 -2.30
C PHE A 114 9.97 8.44 -3.33
N ASP A 115 10.90 7.53 -3.61
CA ASP A 115 11.93 7.75 -4.63
C ASP A 115 11.34 7.89 -6.03
N TYR A 116 10.15 7.38 -6.28
CA TYR A 116 9.52 7.42 -7.60
C TYR A 116 9.23 8.84 -8.09
N ARG A 117 8.87 9.76 -7.18
CA ARG A 117 8.49 11.14 -7.52
C ARG A 117 9.41 12.21 -6.92
N SER A 118 10.50 11.79 -6.35
CA SER A 118 11.47 12.73 -5.79
C SER A 118 12.41 13.32 -6.86
#